data_49579ad0512b470ecf4c53389c5830ed
#
_entry.id   49579ad0512b470ecf4c53389c5830ed
#
_cell.length_a   1.000
_cell.length_b   1.000
_cell.length_c   1.000
_cell.angle_alpha   90.00
_cell.angle_beta   90.00
_cell.angle_gamma   90.00
#
_symmetry.space_group_name_H-M   'P 1'
#
loop_
_entity.id
_entity.type
_entity.pdbx_description
1 polymer ?
#
loop_
_entity_poly.entity_id
_entity_poly.type
_entity_poly.pdbx_seq_one_letter_code
_entity_poly.pdbx_strand_id
1 'polypeptide(L)'
;MASPREQTNRRPLHLVDFFCNAPQAKSVCLVGDFNKWQPNGHLMTRMPDGGWRIRLELPHGHHQYLFLVDGKPTLDPNAMGKVHNERNETVSLIAIS
;
A
#
# COMPACT_ATOMS: atom_id res chain seq x y z
N MET A 1 -2.18 36.47 -3.18
CA MET A 1 -2.95 35.84 -2.64
C MET A 1 -3.44 34.60 -3.18
N ALA A 2 -2.90 33.92 -3.89
CA ALA A 2 -3.30 32.78 -4.48
C ALA A 2 -3.28 31.56 -3.66
N SER A 3 -2.60 31.55 -2.60
CA SER A 3 -2.46 30.38 -1.85
C SER A 3 -3.71 29.67 -1.43
N PRO A 4 -4.76 30.34 -1.05
CA PRO A 4 -5.93 29.60 -0.60
C PRO A 4 -6.53 28.73 -1.68
N ARG A 5 -6.40 29.14 -2.92
CA ARG A 5 -6.97 28.34 -3.95
C ARG A 5 -6.25 27.06 -4.14
N GLU A 6 -4.96 27.10 -4.03
CA GLU A 6 -4.19 25.88 -4.16
C GLU A 6 -4.53 24.92 -3.10
N GLN A 7 -4.75 25.43 -1.90
CA GLN A 7 -5.09 24.53 -0.83
C GLN A 7 -6.45 23.92 -1.00
N THR A 8 -7.39 24.66 -1.54
CA THR A 8 -8.71 24.10 -1.69
C THR A 8 -8.77 23.03 -2.75
N ASN A 9 -7.85 23.06 -3.70
CA ASN A 9 -7.82 22.02 -4.72
C ASN A 9 -7.05 20.80 -4.29
N ARG A 10 -6.43 20.86 -3.14
CA ARG A 10 -5.61 19.76 -2.69
C ARG A 10 -6.44 18.83 -1.84
N ARG A 11 -6.41 17.55 -2.15
CA ARG A 11 -7.09 16.58 -1.34
C ARG A 11 -6.27 16.30 -0.10
N PRO A 12 -6.92 16.16 1.05
CA PRO A 12 -6.18 15.75 2.24
C PRO A 12 -5.58 14.37 2.04
N LEU A 13 -4.37 14.18 2.56
CA LEU A 13 -3.70 12.89 2.56
C LEU A 13 -3.75 12.32 3.96
N HIS A 14 -3.88 11.02 4.03
CA HIS A 14 -3.93 10.32 5.30
C HIS A 14 -2.72 9.42 5.42
N LEU A 15 -2.11 9.40 6.60
CA LEU A 15 -1.01 8.50 6.86
C LEU A 15 -1.57 7.11 7.11
N VAL A 16 -1.06 6.15 6.37
CA VAL A 16 -1.52 4.77 6.45
C VAL A 16 -0.32 3.87 6.67
N ASP A 17 -0.42 3.01 7.67
CA ASP A 17 0.63 2.04 7.94
C ASP A 17 0.25 0.71 7.32
N PHE A 18 1.20 0.13 6.59
CA PHE A 18 1.06 -1.22 6.07
C PHE A 18 2.04 -2.11 6.80
N PHE A 19 1.61 -3.29 7.12
CA PHE A 19 2.41 -4.23 7.88
C PHE A 19 2.32 -5.62 7.26
N CYS A 20 3.46 -6.26 7.11
CA CYS A 20 3.53 -7.61 6.57
C CYS A 20 4.39 -8.46 7.47
N ASN A 21 3.85 -9.59 7.91
CA ASN A 21 4.60 -10.50 8.76
C ASN A 21 5.29 -11.54 7.89
N ALA A 22 6.56 -11.34 7.64
CA ALA A 22 7.34 -12.23 6.78
C ALA A 22 8.75 -12.36 7.33
N PRO A 23 8.92 -13.08 8.45
CA PRO A 23 10.22 -13.10 9.14
C PRO A 23 11.33 -13.75 8.34
N GLN A 24 10.98 -14.63 7.39
CA GLN A 24 11.99 -15.31 6.59
C GLN A 24 12.31 -14.59 5.30
N ALA A 25 11.61 -13.52 4.98
CA ALA A 25 11.79 -12.82 3.72
C ALA A 25 13.09 -12.01 3.71
N LYS A 26 13.67 -11.87 2.54
CA LYS A 26 14.84 -11.02 2.35
C LYS A 26 14.43 -9.62 1.98
N SER A 27 13.30 -9.46 1.32
CA SER A 27 12.76 -8.15 0.98
C SER A 27 11.26 -8.24 0.84
N VAL A 28 10.59 -7.14 1.16
CA VAL A 28 9.15 -7.01 0.97
C VAL A 28 8.88 -5.64 0.38
N CYS A 29 8.10 -5.60 -0.68
CA CYS A 29 7.69 -4.35 -1.31
C CYS A 29 6.18 -4.24 -1.26
N LEU A 30 5.69 -3.02 -1.22
CA LEU A 30 4.28 -2.73 -1.31
C LEU A 30 3.99 -2.21 -2.72
N VAL A 31 3.07 -2.86 -3.42
CA VAL A 31 2.67 -2.44 -4.75
C VAL A 31 1.16 -2.24 -4.75
N GLY A 32 0.71 -1.28 -5.52
CA GLY A 32 -0.71 -1.00 -5.59
C GLY A 32 -1.02 0.03 -6.65
N ASP A 33 -2.29 0.41 -6.71
CA ASP A 33 -2.73 1.38 -7.70
C ASP A 33 -2.13 2.77 -7.45
N PHE A 34 -1.61 3.01 -6.25
CA PHE A 34 -0.98 4.28 -5.89
C PHE A 34 0.47 4.40 -6.39
N ASN A 35 1.07 3.31 -6.88
CA ASN A 35 2.41 3.36 -7.46
C ASN A 35 2.47 2.61 -8.78
N LYS A 36 1.32 2.43 -9.42
CA LYS A 36 1.19 1.79 -10.73
C LYS A 36 1.72 0.36 -10.73
N TRP A 37 1.60 -0.30 -9.59
CA TRP A 37 1.98 -1.71 -9.43
C TRP A 37 3.44 -1.98 -9.79
N GLN A 38 4.32 -1.00 -9.57
CA GLN A 38 5.74 -1.15 -9.84
C GLN A 38 6.35 -2.18 -8.90
N PRO A 39 7.09 -3.16 -9.43
CA PRO A 39 7.63 -4.24 -8.58
C PRO A 39 8.58 -3.75 -7.47
N ASN A 40 9.20 -2.60 -7.65
CA ASN A 40 10.06 -2.04 -6.61
C ASN A 40 9.53 -0.68 -6.17
N GLY A 41 8.21 -0.53 -6.17
CA GLY A 41 7.58 0.76 -5.91
C GLY A 41 7.85 1.31 -4.53
N HIS A 42 7.59 0.51 -3.51
CA HIS A 42 7.80 0.94 -2.12
C HIS A 42 8.41 -0.19 -1.33
N LEU A 43 9.70 -0.08 -1.07
CA LEU A 43 10.41 -1.08 -0.28
C LEU A 43 10.05 -0.90 1.18
N MET A 44 9.63 -1.98 1.83
CA MET A 44 9.24 -1.93 3.23
C MET A 44 10.47 -2.07 4.12
N THR A 45 10.34 -1.62 5.36
CA THR A 45 11.41 -1.64 6.33
C THR A 45 11.24 -2.83 7.26
N ARG A 46 12.31 -3.61 7.42
CA ARG A 46 12.30 -4.74 8.31
C ARG A 46 12.38 -4.28 9.76
N MET A 47 11.52 -4.85 10.58
CA MET A 47 11.47 -4.55 12.01
C MET A 47 12.16 -5.67 12.80
N PRO A 48 12.62 -5.38 14.02
CA PRO A 48 13.32 -6.39 14.81
C PRO A 48 12.51 -7.64 15.10
N ASP A 49 11.19 -7.53 15.10
CA ASP A 49 10.33 -8.68 15.40
C ASP A 49 10.04 -9.55 14.18
N GLY A 50 10.66 -9.26 13.05
CA GLY A 50 10.43 -10.06 11.85
C GLY A 50 9.32 -9.53 10.96
N GLY A 51 8.66 -8.44 11.35
CA GLY A 51 7.67 -7.81 10.50
C GLY A 51 8.30 -6.81 9.55
N TRP A 52 7.52 -6.39 8.56
CA TRP A 52 7.90 -5.38 7.60
C TRP A 52 6.85 -4.29 7.62
N ARG A 53 7.26 -3.05 7.51
CA ARG A 53 6.40 -1.93 7.71
C ARG A 53 6.72 -0.81 6.76
N ILE A 54 5.69 -0.08 6.34
CA ILE A 54 5.85 1.15 5.59
C ILE A 54 4.68 2.05 5.89
N ARG A 55 4.94 3.35 5.93
CA ARG A 55 3.92 4.35 6.11
C ARG A 55 3.85 5.21 4.87
N LEU A 56 2.65 5.35 4.32
CA LEU A 56 2.42 6.14 3.13
C LEU A 56 1.32 7.15 3.38
N GLU A 57 1.36 8.23 2.62
CA GLU A 57 0.27 9.18 2.57
C GLU A 57 -0.59 8.86 1.38
N LEU A 58 -1.85 8.55 1.64
CA LEU A 58 -2.79 8.19 0.58
C LEU A 58 -4.00 9.09 0.63
N PRO A 59 -4.58 9.42 -0.53
CA PRO A 59 -5.81 10.20 -0.55
C PRO A 59 -7.01 9.38 -0.15
N HIS A 60 -8.10 10.06 0.13
CA HIS A 60 -9.39 9.46 0.37
C HIS A 60 -9.78 8.55 -0.78
N GLY A 61 -10.41 7.44 -0.51
CA GLY A 61 -10.92 6.52 -1.53
C GLY A 61 -10.47 5.10 -1.29
N HIS A 62 -10.78 4.26 -2.25
CA HIS A 62 -10.41 2.85 -2.19
C HIS A 62 -9.12 2.64 -2.96
N HIS A 63 -8.23 1.83 -2.39
CA HIS A 63 -6.95 1.52 -3.01
C HIS A 63 -6.74 0.02 -2.99
N GLN A 64 -6.19 -0.49 -4.07
CA GLN A 64 -5.87 -1.91 -4.21
C GLN A 64 -4.37 -2.09 -4.07
N TYR A 65 -3.96 -3.15 -3.41
CA TYR A 65 -2.54 -3.36 -3.16
C TYR A 65 -2.22 -4.84 -2.93
N LEU A 66 -0.94 -5.15 -3.01
CA LEU A 66 -0.38 -6.45 -2.66
C LEU A 66 0.98 -6.22 -2.05
N PHE A 67 1.44 -7.21 -1.29
CA PHE A 67 2.84 -7.27 -0.90
C PHE A 67 3.58 -8.15 -1.90
N LEU A 68 4.81 -7.77 -2.22
CA LEU A 68 5.72 -8.66 -2.94
C LEU A 68 6.74 -9.17 -1.95
N VAL A 69 6.55 -10.40 -1.50
CA VAL A 69 7.44 -11.03 -0.51
C VAL A 69 8.48 -11.81 -1.29
N ASP A 70 9.70 -11.33 -1.31
CA ASP A 70 10.78 -11.88 -2.14
C ASP A 70 10.32 -12.00 -3.59
N GLY A 71 9.57 -10.98 -4.07
CA GLY A 71 9.08 -10.95 -5.43
C GLY A 71 7.80 -11.70 -5.68
N LYS A 72 7.23 -12.35 -4.67
CA LYS A 72 6.00 -13.13 -4.85
C LYS A 72 4.79 -12.34 -4.39
N PRO A 73 3.77 -12.20 -5.23
CA PRO A 73 2.55 -11.49 -4.84
C PRO A 73 1.88 -12.20 -3.66
N THR A 74 1.56 -11.42 -2.64
CA THR A 74 1.00 -11.96 -1.41
C THR A 74 -0.12 -11.05 -0.93
N LEU A 75 -1.26 -11.64 -0.62
CA LEU A 75 -2.36 -10.89 -0.06
C LEU A 75 -2.07 -10.50 1.37
N ASP A 76 -2.64 -9.37 1.79
CA ASP A 76 -2.56 -8.94 3.17
C ASP A 76 -3.68 -9.62 3.94
N PRO A 77 -3.37 -10.52 4.88
CA PRO A 77 -4.44 -11.21 5.62
C PRO A 77 -5.23 -10.28 6.52
N ASN A 78 -4.71 -9.10 6.80
CA ASN A 78 -5.41 -8.13 7.64
C ASN A 78 -6.06 -7.02 6.83
N ALA A 79 -6.17 -7.18 5.52
CA ALA A 79 -6.79 -6.18 4.68
C ALA A 79 -8.28 -6.04 4.99
N MET A 80 -8.83 -4.88 4.71
CA MET A 80 -10.26 -4.65 4.89
C MET A 80 -11.09 -5.50 3.96
N GLY A 81 -10.56 -5.85 2.80
CA GLY A 81 -11.27 -6.68 1.85
C GLY A 81 -10.36 -7.16 0.74
N LYS A 82 -10.96 -7.89 -0.18
CA LYS A 82 -10.29 -8.40 -1.36
C LYS A 82 -11.15 -8.13 -2.57
N VAL A 83 -10.53 -7.86 -3.70
CA VAL A 83 -11.25 -7.64 -4.94
C VAL A 83 -10.50 -8.31 -6.08
N HIS A 84 -11.20 -8.60 -7.16
CA HIS A 84 -10.57 -9.05 -8.39
C HIS A 84 -10.31 -7.83 -9.26
N ASN A 85 -9.10 -7.72 -9.77
CA ASN A 85 -8.77 -6.63 -10.67
C ASN A 85 -9.09 -7.00 -12.11
N GLU A 86 -8.74 -6.12 -13.05
CA GLU A 86 -9.03 -6.34 -14.45
C GLU A 86 -8.33 -7.54 -15.03
N ARG A 87 -7.22 -7.96 -14.43
CA ARG A 87 -6.48 -9.12 -14.87
C ARG A 87 -6.98 -10.41 -14.23
N ASN A 88 -8.09 -10.32 -13.52
CA ASN A 88 -8.65 -11.46 -12.81
C ASN A 88 -7.75 -11.97 -11.70
N GLU A 89 -6.98 -11.08 -11.13
CA GLU A 89 -6.14 -11.36 -9.97
C GLU A 89 -6.82 -10.87 -8.72
N THR A 90 -6.69 -11.62 -7.63
CA THR A 90 -7.22 -11.18 -6.35
C THR A 90 -6.19 -10.29 -5.67
N VAL A 91 -6.62 -9.13 -5.23
CA VAL A 91 -5.76 -8.17 -4.54
C VAL A 91 -6.42 -7.68 -3.27
N SER A 92 -5.62 -7.12 -2.38
CA SER A 92 -6.12 -6.56 -1.13
C SER A 92 -6.73 -5.19 -1.35
N LEU A 93 -7.68 -4.82 -0.49
CA LEU A 93 -8.39 -3.56 -0.60
C LEU A 93 -8.28 -2.80 0.70
N ILE A 94 -8.01 -1.50 0.62
CA ILE A 94 -8.10 -0.60 1.76
C ILE A 94 -8.95 0.60 1.38
N ALA A 95 -9.80 1.02 2.31
CA ALA A 95 -10.64 2.19 2.13
C ALA A 95 -10.18 3.27 3.09
N ILE A 96 -9.92 4.45 2.55
CA ILE A 96 -9.47 5.61 3.31
C ILE A 96 -10.60 6.63 3.34
N SER A 97 -11.09 6.95 4.50
CA SER A 97 -12.21 7.89 4.63
C SER A 97 -11.80 9.23 5.23
#